data_be20d20ac6d8f303c19b635226e651ee
#
_entry.id   be20d20ac6d8f303c19b635226e651ee
#
_cell.length_a   1.000
_cell.length_b   1.000
_cell.length_c   1.000
_cell.angle_alpha   90.00
_cell.angle_beta   90.00
_cell.angle_gamma   90.00
#
_symmetry.space_group_name_H-M   'P 1'
#
loop_
_entity.id
_entity.type
_entity.pdbx_description
1 polymer ?
#
loop_
_entity_poly.entity_id
_entity_poly.type
_entity_poly.pdbx_seq_one_letter_code
_entity_poly.pdbx_strand_id
1 'polypeptide(L)'
;MTIIGIDPGASGAVVIWDKGISKMYKCPKNVNEMADIIIKAKNSEYVNKNQETHAYIEKVHAFPHDGRSSIFKFGQNFGQWIGILAACKVNTTFVTPQKWMNHWKKKLNIDLPKDKPERKRRLKEIASRYTDKKVTLYNADAILITLYGLYTEQEGESNDSQRGKSKV
;
A
#
# COMPACT_ATOMS: atom_id res chain seq x y z
N MET A 1 11.96 9.62 -2.61
CA MET A 1 11.27 8.72 -1.66
C MET A 1 10.69 7.53 -2.38
N THR A 2 10.82 6.34 -1.82
CA THR A 2 10.18 5.10 -2.31
C THR A 2 8.96 4.79 -1.46
N ILE A 3 7.81 4.56 -2.09
CA ILE A 3 6.58 4.16 -1.40
C ILE A 3 6.27 2.69 -1.71
N ILE A 4 5.96 1.93 -0.67
CA ILE A 4 5.54 0.53 -0.78
C ILE A 4 4.10 0.43 -0.28
N GLY A 5 3.18 0.00 -1.14
CA GLY A 5 1.80 -0.29 -0.76
C GLY A 5 1.59 -1.80 -0.63
N ILE A 6 1.03 -2.23 0.47
CA ILE A 6 0.81 -3.64 0.77
C ILE A 6 -0.67 -3.87 1.10
N ASP A 7 -1.32 -4.68 0.26
CA ASP A 7 -2.59 -5.35 0.58
C ASP A 7 -2.24 -6.78 1.02
N PRO A 8 -2.28 -7.10 2.34
CA PRO A 8 -1.86 -8.39 2.84
C PRO A 8 -2.88 -9.50 2.54
N GLY A 9 -2.42 -10.74 2.54
CA GLY A 9 -3.22 -11.94 2.34
C GLY A 9 -3.00 -12.60 0.99
N ALA A 10 -3.53 -13.82 0.83
CA ALA A 10 -3.27 -14.70 -0.32
C ALA A 10 -3.77 -14.12 -1.67
N SER A 11 -4.74 -13.24 -1.64
CA SER A 11 -5.30 -12.53 -2.81
C SER A 11 -4.84 -11.08 -2.93
N GLY A 12 -3.93 -10.66 -2.07
CA GLY A 12 -3.38 -9.31 -2.06
C GLY A 12 -2.15 -9.15 -2.95
N ALA A 13 -1.51 -7.99 -2.83
CA ALA A 13 -0.34 -7.64 -3.61
C ALA A 13 0.58 -6.66 -2.87
N VAL A 14 1.79 -6.53 -3.39
CA VAL A 14 2.76 -5.50 -3.02
C VAL A 14 3.08 -4.67 -4.26
N VAL A 15 3.01 -3.37 -4.11
CA VAL A 15 3.29 -2.41 -5.18
C VAL A 15 4.37 -1.45 -4.70
N ILE A 16 5.37 -1.24 -5.54
CA ILE A 16 6.48 -0.32 -5.28
C ILE A 16 6.36 0.86 -6.25
N TRP A 17 6.34 2.06 -5.67
CA TRP A 17 6.44 3.30 -6.40
C TRP A 17 7.82 3.92 -6.19
N ASP A 18 8.51 4.19 -7.30
CA ASP A 18 9.76 4.94 -7.35
C ASP A 18 9.76 5.74 -8.65
N LYS A 19 9.42 7.03 -8.58
CA LYS A 19 9.18 7.91 -9.74
C LYS A 19 8.12 7.39 -10.71
N GLY A 20 7.20 6.55 -10.21
CA GLY A 20 6.15 5.85 -10.94
C GLY A 20 5.93 4.46 -10.33
N ILE A 21 4.88 3.74 -10.75
CA ILE A 21 4.69 2.36 -10.32
C ILE A 21 5.74 1.48 -11.00
N SER A 22 6.81 1.17 -10.26
CA SER A 22 7.98 0.47 -10.77
C SER A 22 7.77 -1.04 -10.85
N LYS A 23 7.27 -1.65 -9.76
CA LYS A 23 7.05 -3.10 -9.67
C LYS A 23 5.75 -3.43 -8.93
N MET A 24 5.15 -4.54 -9.34
CA MET A 24 3.96 -5.11 -8.70
C MET A 24 4.17 -6.61 -8.51
N TYR A 25 3.93 -7.10 -7.30
CA TYR A 25 4.04 -8.50 -6.95
C TYR A 25 2.70 -8.98 -6.39
N LYS A 26 2.26 -10.18 -6.77
CA LYS A 26 1.24 -10.87 -6.00
C LYS A 26 1.80 -11.13 -4.59
N CYS A 27 0.97 -11.04 -3.56
CA CYS A 27 1.42 -11.28 -2.20
C CYS A 27 2.08 -12.68 -2.09
N PRO A 28 3.38 -12.76 -1.76
CA PRO A 28 4.09 -14.03 -1.69
C PRO A 28 3.54 -14.92 -0.57
N LYS A 29 3.65 -16.22 -0.75
CA LYS A 29 3.34 -17.19 0.29
C LYS A 29 4.53 -17.50 1.19
N ASN A 30 5.72 -17.25 0.69
CA ASN A 30 7.00 -17.55 1.35
C ASN A 30 7.55 -16.28 2.00
N VAL A 31 7.91 -16.38 3.27
CA VAL A 31 8.44 -15.26 4.07
C VAL A 31 9.76 -14.72 3.52
N ASN A 32 10.60 -15.57 2.92
CA ASN A 32 11.86 -15.14 2.32
C ASN A 32 11.61 -14.28 1.06
N GLU A 33 10.65 -14.67 0.22
CA GLU A 33 10.25 -13.86 -0.93
C GLU A 33 9.66 -12.50 -0.50
N MET A 34 8.91 -12.47 0.61
CA MET A 34 8.43 -11.21 1.18
C MET A 34 9.59 -10.31 1.61
N ALA A 35 10.59 -10.87 2.30
CA ALA A 35 11.78 -10.14 2.71
C ALA A 35 12.58 -9.64 1.51
N ASP A 36 12.78 -10.48 0.50
CA ASP A 36 13.50 -10.12 -0.73
C ASP A 36 12.88 -8.93 -1.45
N ILE A 37 11.55 -8.86 -1.51
CA ILE A 37 10.84 -7.74 -2.12
C ILE A 37 11.17 -6.44 -1.37
N ILE A 38 11.12 -6.45 -0.04
CA ILE A 38 11.39 -5.27 0.77
C ILE A 38 12.87 -4.86 0.68
N ILE A 39 13.79 -5.82 0.75
CA ILE A 39 15.24 -5.57 0.62
C ILE A 39 15.55 -4.96 -0.76
N LYS A 40 14.99 -5.53 -1.83
CA LYS A 40 15.15 -5.01 -3.19
C LYS A 40 14.56 -3.62 -3.36
N ALA A 41 13.42 -3.34 -2.72
CA ALA A 41 12.82 -2.01 -2.75
C ALA A 41 13.69 -0.96 -2.06
N LYS A 42 14.35 -1.31 -0.96
CA LYS A 42 15.28 -0.42 -0.25
C LYS A 42 16.60 -0.21 -0.98
N ASN A 43 17.11 -1.27 -1.63
CA ASN A 43 18.44 -1.29 -2.24
C ASN A 43 18.39 -1.10 -3.76
N SER A 44 17.27 -0.64 -4.31
CA SER A 44 17.13 -0.38 -5.75
C SER A 44 18.23 0.57 -6.20
N GLU A 45 18.93 0.24 -7.29
CA GLU A 45 20.00 1.08 -7.88
C GLU A 45 19.51 2.47 -8.31
N TYR A 46 18.18 2.61 -8.45
CA TYR A 46 17.51 3.88 -8.73
C TYR A 46 17.25 4.72 -7.47
N VAL A 47 17.42 4.13 -6.29
CA VAL A 47 17.27 4.82 -5.00
C VAL A 47 18.65 5.36 -4.60
N ASN A 48 18.82 6.67 -4.60
CA ASN A 48 19.97 7.28 -3.93
C ASN A 48 20.08 6.70 -2.52
N LYS A 49 21.28 6.33 -2.06
CA LYS A 49 21.53 5.70 -0.74
C LYS A 49 20.89 6.44 0.45
N ASN A 50 20.47 7.68 0.23
CA ASN A 50 19.79 8.53 1.21
C ASN A 50 18.26 8.66 0.97
N GLN A 51 17.69 7.91 0.03
CA GLN A 51 16.27 8.00 -0.27
C GLN A 51 15.47 7.19 0.74
N GLU A 52 14.56 7.86 1.43
CA GLU A 52 13.68 7.27 2.43
C GLU A 52 12.69 6.30 1.77
N THR A 53 12.45 5.17 2.46
CA THR A 53 11.45 4.18 2.05
C THR A 53 10.36 4.13 3.10
N HIS A 54 9.11 4.30 2.68
CA HIS A 54 7.94 4.25 3.55
C HIS A 54 6.94 3.21 3.04
N ALA A 55 6.49 2.33 3.92
CA ALA A 55 5.48 1.33 3.62
C ALA A 55 4.11 1.73 4.17
N TYR A 56 3.10 1.61 3.32
CA TYR A 56 1.68 1.72 3.68
C TYR A 56 1.06 0.35 3.58
N ILE A 57 0.67 -0.23 4.71
CA ILE A 57 0.07 -1.55 4.77
C ILE A 57 -1.38 -1.47 5.22
N GLU A 58 -2.27 -2.16 4.52
CA GLU A 58 -3.67 -2.21 4.93
C GLU A 58 -3.80 -2.88 6.30
N LYS A 59 -4.41 -2.15 7.24
CA LYS A 59 -4.71 -2.68 8.57
C LYS A 59 -5.89 -3.64 8.48
N VAL A 60 -5.58 -4.90 8.69
CA VAL A 60 -6.57 -5.97 8.62
C VAL A 60 -7.28 -6.18 9.95
N HIS A 61 -8.54 -6.59 9.88
CA HIS A 61 -9.37 -6.95 11.01
C HIS A 61 -9.98 -8.33 10.76
N ALA A 62 -10.07 -9.14 11.81
CA ALA A 62 -10.86 -10.37 11.79
C ALA A 62 -12.35 -10.02 11.96
N PHE A 63 -13.20 -10.65 11.17
CA PHE A 63 -14.65 -10.55 11.34
C PHE A 63 -15.19 -11.82 12.02
N PRO A 64 -16.23 -11.71 12.85
CA PRO A 64 -16.80 -12.85 13.60
C PRO A 64 -17.26 -14.02 12.71
N HIS A 65 -17.58 -13.74 11.44
CA HIS A 65 -18.04 -14.75 10.46
C HIS A 65 -16.92 -15.36 9.62
N ASP A 66 -15.67 -14.91 9.79
CA ASP A 66 -14.55 -15.51 9.08
C ASP A 66 -14.21 -16.88 9.68
N GLY A 67 -13.91 -17.84 8.82
CA GLY A 67 -13.48 -19.18 9.27
C GLY A 67 -12.16 -19.12 10.05
N ARG A 68 -12.06 -19.84 11.17
CA ARG A 68 -10.89 -19.83 12.06
C ARG A 68 -9.56 -20.03 11.34
N SER A 69 -9.51 -20.98 10.40
CA SER A 69 -8.31 -21.23 9.58
C SER A 69 -7.94 -20.04 8.68
N SER A 70 -8.93 -19.36 8.13
CA SER A 70 -8.72 -18.18 7.28
C SER A 70 -8.19 -17.01 8.10
N ILE A 71 -8.77 -16.76 9.28
CA ILE A 71 -8.31 -15.72 10.21
C ILE A 71 -6.87 -15.97 10.62
N PHE A 72 -6.53 -17.22 11.00
CA PHE A 72 -5.18 -17.58 11.41
C PHE A 72 -4.16 -17.32 10.30
N LYS A 73 -4.42 -17.83 9.08
CA LYS A 73 -3.54 -17.64 7.91
C LYS A 73 -3.38 -16.16 7.55
N PHE A 74 -4.45 -15.39 7.64
CA PHE A 74 -4.45 -13.97 7.35
C PHE A 74 -3.67 -13.18 8.40
N GLY A 75 -3.90 -13.46 9.69
CA GLY A 75 -3.13 -12.87 10.79
C GLY A 75 -1.65 -13.22 10.73
N GLN A 76 -1.32 -14.49 10.38
CA GLN A 76 0.05 -14.92 10.16
C GLN A 76 0.74 -14.13 9.04
N ASN A 77 0.09 -14.00 7.87
CA ASN A 77 0.62 -13.22 6.75
C ASN A 77 0.82 -11.75 7.12
N PHE A 78 -0.14 -11.14 7.79
CA PHE A 78 -0.04 -9.76 8.26
C PHE A 78 1.11 -9.57 9.26
N GLY A 79 1.25 -10.48 10.24
CA GLY A 79 2.34 -10.47 11.21
C GLY A 79 3.72 -10.65 10.57
N GLN A 80 3.83 -11.49 9.53
CA GLN A 80 5.06 -11.65 8.74
C GLN A 80 5.47 -10.33 8.08
N TRP A 81 4.54 -9.62 7.44
CA TRP A 81 4.82 -8.31 6.85
C TRP A 81 5.32 -7.32 7.89
N ILE A 82 4.65 -7.22 9.05
CA ILE A 82 5.06 -6.33 10.14
C ILE A 82 6.48 -6.65 10.59
N GLY A 83 6.78 -7.92 10.83
CA GLY A 83 8.10 -8.37 11.27
C GLY A 83 9.20 -8.06 10.26
N ILE A 84 8.95 -8.31 8.97
CA ILE A 84 9.90 -8.03 7.88
C ILE A 84 10.15 -6.52 7.75
N LEU A 85 9.10 -5.71 7.73
CA LEU A 85 9.22 -4.25 7.63
C LEU A 85 10.02 -3.68 8.80
N ALA A 86 9.75 -4.14 10.02
CA ALA A 86 10.50 -3.74 11.22
C ALA A 86 11.97 -4.18 11.15
N ALA A 87 12.25 -5.44 10.79
CA ALA A 87 13.61 -5.97 10.65
C ALA A 87 14.41 -5.22 9.57
N CYS A 88 13.74 -4.85 8.47
CA CYS A 88 14.33 -4.04 7.40
C CYS A 88 14.40 -2.54 7.73
N LYS A 89 13.94 -2.11 8.91
CA LYS A 89 13.91 -0.69 9.33
C LYS A 89 13.21 0.19 8.27
N VAL A 90 12.04 -0.24 7.83
CA VAL A 90 11.17 0.53 6.90
C VAL A 90 10.14 1.27 7.73
N ASN A 91 10.05 2.59 7.57
CA ASN A 91 8.99 3.38 8.15
C ASN A 91 7.64 2.83 7.67
N THR A 92 6.72 2.57 8.60
CA THR A 92 5.49 1.85 8.26
C THR A 92 4.26 2.55 8.82
N THR A 93 3.31 2.84 7.93
CA THR A 93 1.99 3.38 8.29
C THR A 93 0.91 2.32 8.05
N PHE A 94 0.15 2.03 9.12
CA PHE A 94 -1.03 1.17 9.02
C PHE A 94 -2.23 2.00 8.58
N VAL A 95 -2.88 1.60 7.49
CA VAL A 95 -4.02 2.31 6.94
C VAL A 95 -5.27 1.43 6.88
N THR A 96 -6.39 1.92 7.42
CA THR A 96 -7.64 1.16 7.35
C THR A 96 -8.24 1.23 5.95
N PRO A 97 -9.01 0.19 5.53
CA PRO A 97 -9.73 0.22 4.25
C PRO A 97 -10.58 1.48 4.07
N GLN A 98 -11.27 1.91 5.12
CA GLN A 98 -12.09 3.11 5.09
C GLN A 98 -11.26 4.37 4.80
N LYS A 99 -10.06 4.47 5.40
CA LYS A 99 -9.23 5.67 5.30
C LYS A 99 -8.75 5.87 3.85
N TRP A 100 -8.13 4.86 3.23
CA TRP A 100 -7.65 5.00 1.87
C TRP A 100 -8.78 5.03 0.82
N MET A 101 -9.86 4.28 1.00
CA MET A 101 -11.02 4.37 0.10
C MET A 101 -11.71 5.74 0.19
N ASN A 102 -11.87 6.32 1.38
CA ASN A 102 -12.42 7.67 1.54
C ASN A 102 -11.55 8.75 0.90
N HIS A 103 -10.23 8.60 0.93
CA HIS A 103 -9.35 9.49 0.18
C HIS A 103 -9.70 9.49 -1.31
N TRP A 104 -9.85 8.31 -1.92
CA TRP A 104 -10.21 8.19 -3.34
C TRP A 104 -11.61 8.71 -3.65
N LYS A 105 -12.57 8.45 -2.77
CA LYS A 105 -13.93 9.03 -2.91
C LYS A 105 -13.88 10.55 -2.98
N LYS A 106 -13.19 11.17 -2.04
CA LYS A 106 -13.06 12.63 -1.98
C LYS A 106 -12.27 13.18 -3.17
N LYS A 107 -11.12 12.59 -3.49
CA LYS A 107 -10.23 13.03 -4.56
C LYS A 107 -10.90 13.02 -5.93
N LEU A 108 -11.74 12.02 -6.19
CA LEU A 108 -12.42 11.85 -7.48
C LEU A 108 -13.87 12.34 -7.46
N ASN A 109 -14.36 12.83 -6.33
CA ASN A 109 -15.75 13.22 -6.11
C ASN A 109 -16.75 12.13 -6.56
N ILE A 110 -16.56 10.91 -6.05
CA ILE A 110 -17.38 9.73 -6.41
C ILE A 110 -17.81 8.98 -5.16
N ASP A 111 -18.86 8.17 -5.32
CA ASP A 111 -19.19 7.11 -4.37
C ASP A 111 -18.68 5.75 -4.83
N LEU A 112 -18.36 4.90 -3.86
CA LEU A 112 -18.00 3.51 -4.09
C LEU A 112 -19.20 2.61 -3.80
N PRO A 113 -19.46 1.59 -4.62
CA PRO A 113 -20.55 0.64 -4.41
C PRO A 113 -20.46 -0.03 -3.02
N LYS A 114 -21.61 -0.26 -2.41
CA LYS A 114 -21.68 -1.02 -1.14
C LYS A 114 -21.39 -2.50 -1.37
N ASP A 115 -21.81 -3.04 -2.51
CA ASP A 115 -21.55 -4.40 -2.93
C ASP A 115 -20.05 -4.63 -3.12
N LYS A 116 -19.50 -5.69 -2.50
CA LYS A 116 -18.05 -5.96 -2.51
C LYS A 116 -17.49 -6.27 -3.90
N PRO A 117 -18.09 -7.14 -4.72
CA PRO A 117 -17.68 -7.39 -6.10
C PRO A 117 -17.67 -6.14 -6.98
N GLU A 118 -18.73 -5.34 -6.94
CA GLU A 118 -18.84 -4.10 -7.72
C GLU A 118 -17.80 -3.07 -7.26
N ARG A 119 -17.63 -2.92 -5.95
CA ARG A 119 -16.61 -2.04 -5.39
C ARG A 119 -15.20 -2.44 -5.87
N LYS A 120 -14.87 -3.73 -5.89
CA LYS A 120 -13.57 -4.20 -6.39
C LYS A 120 -13.38 -3.90 -7.89
N ARG A 121 -14.41 -4.04 -8.70
CA ARG A 121 -14.34 -3.64 -10.11
C ARG A 121 -14.10 -2.13 -10.24
N ARG A 122 -14.82 -1.32 -9.47
CA ARG A 122 -14.66 0.13 -9.49
C ARG A 122 -13.28 0.57 -9.04
N LEU A 123 -12.74 -0.01 -7.97
CA LEU A 123 -11.38 0.26 -7.51
C LEU A 123 -10.33 -0.13 -8.55
N LYS A 124 -10.51 -1.25 -9.26
CA LYS A 124 -9.66 -1.64 -10.39
C LYS A 124 -9.70 -0.60 -11.52
N GLU A 125 -10.87 -0.11 -11.91
CA GLU A 125 -11.01 0.95 -12.92
C GLU A 125 -10.27 2.23 -12.50
N ILE A 126 -10.40 2.62 -11.23
CA ILE A 126 -9.69 3.78 -10.68
C ILE A 126 -8.18 3.56 -10.77
N ALA A 127 -7.68 2.43 -10.26
CA ALA A 127 -6.27 2.10 -10.28
C ALA A 127 -5.68 2.10 -11.70
N SER A 128 -6.44 1.64 -12.69
CA SER A 128 -6.02 1.59 -14.10
C SER A 128 -5.75 2.97 -14.73
N ARG A 129 -6.22 4.05 -14.11
CA ARG A 129 -5.97 5.43 -14.59
C ARG A 129 -4.58 5.97 -14.21
N TYR A 130 -3.89 5.28 -13.31
CA TYR A 130 -2.64 5.76 -12.70
C TYR A 130 -1.41 4.93 -13.08
N THR A 131 -1.58 3.96 -13.97
CA THR A 131 -0.47 3.12 -14.45
C THR A 131 -0.80 2.54 -15.82
N ASP A 132 0.21 2.39 -16.66
CA ASP A 132 0.19 1.64 -17.93
C ASP A 132 0.33 0.13 -17.74
N LYS A 133 0.68 -0.31 -16.53
CA LYS A 133 0.84 -1.72 -16.21
C LYS A 133 -0.52 -2.41 -16.07
N LYS A 134 -0.52 -3.73 -16.28
CA LYS A 134 -1.75 -4.55 -16.17
C LYS A 134 -2.32 -4.52 -14.75
N VAL A 135 -3.49 -3.90 -14.58
CA VAL A 135 -4.24 -3.89 -13.32
C VAL A 135 -5.21 -5.06 -13.27
N THR A 136 -5.21 -5.76 -12.15
CA THR A 136 -6.07 -6.91 -11.84
C THR A 136 -6.87 -6.64 -10.58
N LEU A 137 -7.84 -7.50 -10.25
CA LEU A 137 -8.55 -7.41 -8.96
C LEU A 137 -7.65 -7.69 -7.74
N TYR A 138 -6.47 -8.30 -7.96
CA TYR A 138 -5.52 -8.61 -6.88
C TYR A 138 -4.60 -7.44 -6.54
N ASN A 139 -4.19 -6.64 -7.53
CA ASN A 139 -3.22 -5.57 -7.32
C ASN A 139 -3.84 -4.17 -7.24
N ALA A 140 -5.12 -4.04 -7.56
CA ALA A 140 -5.80 -2.75 -7.57
C ALA A 140 -5.77 -2.03 -6.22
N ASP A 141 -6.07 -2.77 -5.14
CA ASP A 141 -6.11 -2.21 -3.79
C ASP A 141 -4.68 -1.77 -3.37
N ALA A 142 -3.66 -2.61 -3.61
CA ALA A 142 -2.27 -2.27 -3.32
C ALA A 142 -1.77 -1.06 -4.12
N ILE A 143 -2.17 -0.91 -5.41
CA ILE A 143 -1.87 0.29 -6.21
C ILE A 143 -2.46 1.53 -5.55
N LEU A 144 -3.73 1.48 -5.17
CA LEU A 144 -4.43 2.62 -4.57
C LEU A 144 -3.89 2.97 -3.17
N ILE A 145 -3.46 1.97 -2.39
CA ILE A 145 -2.77 2.16 -1.10
C ILE A 145 -1.41 2.83 -1.32
N THR A 146 -0.64 2.40 -2.33
CA THR A 146 0.65 3.00 -2.68
C THR A 146 0.50 4.48 -3.03
N LEU A 147 -0.46 4.78 -3.90
CA LEU A 147 -0.73 6.15 -4.32
C LEU A 147 -1.32 7.01 -3.19
N TYR A 148 -2.15 6.42 -2.33
CA TYR A 148 -2.60 7.07 -1.11
C TYR A 148 -1.41 7.49 -0.23
N GLY A 149 -0.45 6.59 -0.06
CA GLY A 149 0.79 6.89 0.66
C GLY A 149 1.56 8.04 0.02
N LEU A 150 1.76 8.01 -1.30
CA LEU A 150 2.44 9.07 -2.04
C LEU A 150 1.78 10.44 -1.81
N TYR A 151 0.44 10.53 -1.92
CA TYR A 151 -0.26 11.80 -1.70
C TYR A 151 -0.17 12.27 -0.26
N THR A 152 -0.20 11.35 0.71
CA THR A 152 -0.07 11.68 2.13
C THR A 152 1.30 12.30 2.43
N GLU A 153 2.38 11.76 1.85
CA GLU A 153 3.73 12.32 2.02
C GLU A 153 3.85 13.71 1.38
N GLN A 154 3.34 13.89 0.17
CA GLN A 154 3.38 15.17 -0.53
C GLN A 154 2.61 16.27 0.21
N GLU A 155 1.46 15.93 0.81
CA GLU A 155 0.69 16.87 1.64
C GLU A 155 1.43 17.24 2.93
N GLY A 156 2.15 16.28 3.54
CA GLY A 156 3.00 16.51 4.70
C GLY A 156 4.13 17.51 4.42
N GLU A 157 4.89 17.28 3.35
CA GLU A 157 5.98 18.16 2.91
C GLU A 157 5.50 19.58 2.60
N SER A 158 4.32 19.72 2.00
CA SER A 158 3.73 21.04 1.66
C SER A 158 3.37 21.83 2.91
N ASN A 159 2.84 21.18 3.94
CA ASN A 159 2.46 21.81 5.19
C ASN A 159 3.68 22.25 6.02
N ASP A 160 4.73 21.47 6.05
CA ASP A 160 5.97 21.81 6.77
C ASP A 160 6.71 22.97 6.11
N SER A 161 6.69 23.04 4.76
CA SER A 161 7.27 24.13 4.00
C SER A 161 6.55 25.48 4.26
N GLN A 162 5.24 25.46 4.52
CA GLN A 162 4.47 26.66 4.86
C GLN A 162 4.70 27.10 6.32
N ARG A 163 4.86 26.18 7.25
CA ARG A 163 5.16 26.48 8.66
C ARG A 163 6.55 27.07 8.85
N GLY A 164 7.52 26.67 8.02
CA GLY A 164 8.87 27.21 8.03
C GLY A 164 8.97 28.69 7.59
N LYS A 165 8.06 29.13 6.70
CA LYS A 165 8.02 30.51 6.18
C LYS A 165 7.30 31.52 7.09
N SER A 166 6.57 31.04 8.10
CA SER A 166 5.81 31.89 9.06
C SER A 166 6.60 32.24 10.31
N LYS A 167 7.88 31.90 10.38
CA LYS A 167 8.76 32.15 11.55
C LYS A 167 9.97 33.04 11.24
N VAL A 168 9.87 33.85 10.18
CA VAL A 168 10.86 34.91 9.86
C VAL A 168 10.23 36.27 9.98
#